data_82f5178a87d4b1c439251c750a161b0b
#
_entry.id   82f5178a87d4b1c439251c750a161b0b
#
_cell.length_a   1.000
_cell.length_b   1.000
_cell.length_c   1.000
_cell.angle_alpha   90.00
_cell.angle_beta   90.00
_cell.angle_gamma   90.00
#
_symmetry.space_group_name_H-M   'P 1'
#
loop_
_entity.id
_entity.type
_entity.pdbx_description
1 polymer ?
#
loop_
_entity_poly.entity_id
_entity_poly.type
_entity_poly.pdbx_seq_one_letter_code
_entity_poly.pdbx_strand_id
1 'polypeptide(L)'
;MIFDTLTENQLATSAVSGSCGGDACGCGSAAPSLAYERTAAAMPVSMSATQAESPSDVSPATTPAINGIALLAHGESLPAEDLRERAYAELLRQEAVRLGMLPPHRGLTAPELTAQEQALIDGMLEAEIISPQPTPEEARRYYDAHQVQFTVGQASRVRHILFAVTPGVNVPALAHRAEAALLELTGNAMLPERFSQMAAELSNCPSGAHGGDLGWLTPKDCAPEFAKEIFFLHESSQSKGLRPRLVHTRFGFHIVDVLEVNPGQLPDFGQLQTQIASRLQWQSRATALGQYMRRLVGLAQIEGLDLDGDASPLVQ
;
A
#
# COMPACT_ATOMS: atom_id res chain seq x y z
N MET A 1 42.09 16.09 10.02
CA MET A 1 42.17 17.51 9.76
C MET A 1 41.94 17.66 8.29
N ILE A 2 40.86 18.08 7.85
CA ILE A 2 40.16 19.32 7.72
C ILE A 2 38.68 19.02 7.41
N PHE A 3 37.83 19.37 8.34
CA PHE A 3 36.39 19.56 8.10
C PHE A 3 36.21 21.03 7.74
N ASP A 4 35.47 21.30 6.68
CA ASP A 4 34.95 22.64 6.45
C ASP A 4 33.48 22.57 6.01
N THR A 5 32.70 22.99 6.92
CA THR A 5 31.40 23.68 6.91
C THR A 5 30.79 24.00 5.55
N LEU A 6 29.61 23.45 5.28
CA LEU A 6 28.65 23.97 4.32
C LEU A 6 27.51 24.69 5.03
N THR A 7 27.50 25.96 4.81
CA THR A 7 26.56 27.00 5.24
C THR A 7 25.12 26.71 4.82
N GLU A 8 24.24 26.88 5.80
CA GLU A 8 22.79 27.02 5.62
C GLU A 8 22.50 28.23 4.69
N ASN A 9 21.80 27.98 3.61
CA ASN A 9 21.21 29.03 2.80
C ASN A 9 19.72 29.14 3.14
N GLN A 10 19.41 30.11 4.02
CA GLN A 10 18.07 30.55 4.33
C GLN A 10 17.50 31.29 3.13
N LEU A 11 16.54 30.71 2.44
CA LEU A 11 15.66 31.42 1.53
C LEU A 11 14.35 31.74 2.26
N ALA A 12 14.15 33.03 2.44
CA ALA A 12 12.98 33.63 3.03
C ALA A 12 11.70 33.24 2.26
N THR A 13 10.79 32.55 2.90
CA THR A 13 9.42 32.36 2.44
C THR A 13 8.58 33.53 2.92
N SER A 14 8.17 34.38 1.99
CA SER A 14 7.07 35.32 2.21
C SER A 14 5.77 34.55 2.39
N ALA A 15 5.24 34.60 3.60
CA ALA A 15 3.95 34.09 3.95
C ALA A 15 2.83 34.84 3.21
N VAL A 16 2.15 34.20 2.30
CA VAL A 16 0.79 34.56 1.92
C VAL A 16 -0.13 33.59 2.65
N SER A 17 -0.77 34.11 3.68
CA SER A 17 -1.84 33.45 4.41
C SER A 17 -3.08 33.33 3.53
N GLY A 18 -3.23 32.19 2.91
CA GLY A 18 -4.47 31.71 2.29
C GLY A 18 -4.86 30.43 3.00
N SER A 19 -5.52 30.60 4.15
CA SER A 19 -6.17 29.50 4.85
C SER A 19 -7.37 29.05 4.05
N CYS A 20 -7.23 27.92 3.36
CA CYS A 20 -8.38 27.11 2.97
C CYS A 20 -8.01 25.67 3.28
N GLY A 21 -8.74 25.12 4.25
CA GLY A 21 -8.50 23.88 4.95
C GLY A 21 -8.30 22.69 4.05
N GLY A 22 -7.23 21.99 4.30
CA GLY A 22 -6.94 20.65 3.82
C GLY A 22 -7.79 19.56 4.48
N ASP A 23 -9.12 19.76 4.54
CA ASP A 23 -10.09 18.78 5.07
C ASP A 23 -11.01 18.20 3.99
N ALA A 24 -10.68 18.39 2.75
CA ALA A 24 -11.45 17.85 1.64
C ALA A 24 -11.09 16.39 1.40
N CYS A 25 -11.88 15.49 1.95
CA CYS A 25 -11.87 14.04 1.90
C CYS A 25 -11.28 13.31 3.11
N GLY A 26 -11.25 13.94 4.27
CA GLY A 26 -11.13 13.24 5.54
C GLY A 26 -12.48 12.68 5.98
N CYS A 27 -12.90 11.51 5.49
CA CYS A 27 -13.91 10.70 6.16
C CYS A 27 -13.29 10.08 7.41
N GLY A 28 -12.91 10.94 8.36
CA GLY A 28 -12.49 10.58 9.69
C GLY A 28 -13.70 10.29 10.55
N SER A 29 -13.69 9.14 11.18
CA SER A 29 -14.61 8.62 12.16
C SER A 29 -15.12 9.67 13.16
N ALA A 30 -16.40 9.99 13.07
CA ALA A 30 -17.17 10.47 14.20
C ALA A 30 -18.37 9.52 14.33
N ALA A 31 -18.26 8.54 15.21
CA ALA A 31 -19.38 7.75 15.68
C ALA A 31 -20.24 8.64 16.59
N PRO A 32 -21.54 8.83 16.32
CA PRO A 32 -22.44 9.34 17.33
C PRO A 32 -22.77 8.22 18.31
N SER A 33 -22.35 8.43 19.55
CA SER A 33 -22.79 7.67 20.73
C SER A 33 -24.29 7.90 20.91
N LEU A 34 -25.10 6.93 20.54
CA LEU A 34 -26.49 6.81 20.98
C LEU A 34 -26.57 5.69 21.99
N ALA A 35 -26.69 6.10 23.24
CA ALA A 35 -27.15 5.28 24.34
C ALA A 35 -28.57 4.81 24.02
N TYR A 36 -28.76 3.50 23.83
CA TYR A 36 -30.08 2.87 23.81
C TYR A 36 -30.27 2.04 25.09
N GLU A 37 -31.18 2.53 25.91
CA GLU A 37 -31.60 1.86 27.14
C GLU A 37 -32.24 0.50 26.81
N ARG A 38 -31.74 -0.53 27.49
CA ARG A 38 -32.34 -1.86 27.51
C ARG A 38 -33.50 -1.89 28.50
N THR A 39 -34.70 -2.07 27.99
CA THR A 39 -35.80 -2.57 28.78
C THR A 39 -35.83 -4.09 28.68
N ALA A 40 -35.69 -4.74 29.80
CA ALA A 40 -35.78 -6.18 29.95
C ALA A 40 -37.23 -6.65 29.88
N ALA A 41 -37.47 -7.72 29.12
CA ALA A 41 -38.62 -8.61 29.37
C ALA A 41 -38.13 -10.04 29.23
N ALA A 42 -38.10 -10.73 30.34
CA ALA A 42 -37.84 -12.15 30.45
C ALA A 42 -39.09 -12.96 30.07
N MET A 43 -38.91 -14.12 29.44
CA MET A 43 -39.65 -15.36 29.70
C MET A 43 -38.85 -16.56 29.14
N PRO A 44 -38.92 -17.74 29.83
CA PRO A 44 -38.01 -18.85 29.63
C PRO A 44 -38.60 -19.95 28.75
N VAL A 45 -37.78 -20.70 28.04
CA VAL A 45 -38.07 -22.08 27.69
C VAL A 45 -36.81 -22.93 27.74
N SER A 46 -36.82 -23.84 28.66
CA SER A 46 -35.96 -25.02 28.79
C SER A 46 -36.12 -25.94 27.58
N MET A 47 -35.02 -26.52 27.08
CA MET A 47 -34.86 -27.99 27.07
C MET A 47 -33.52 -28.40 26.46
N SER A 48 -32.89 -29.26 27.21
CA SER A 48 -31.67 -30.02 26.93
C SER A 48 -31.58 -30.65 25.55
N ALA A 49 -30.46 -30.48 24.88
CA ALA A 49 -29.87 -31.50 24.03
C ALA A 49 -28.35 -31.46 24.23
N THR A 50 -27.88 -32.42 25.00
CA THR A 50 -26.48 -32.78 25.13
C THR A 50 -25.97 -33.22 23.75
N GLN A 51 -25.26 -32.38 23.06
CA GLN A 51 -24.39 -32.80 21.95
C GLN A 51 -22.98 -32.93 22.49
N ALA A 52 -22.49 -34.15 22.43
CA ALA A 52 -21.12 -34.50 22.72
C ALA A 52 -20.21 -33.72 21.76
N GLU A 53 -19.42 -32.82 22.32
CA GLU A 53 -18.28 -32.23 21.65
C GLU A 53 -17.30 -33.36 21.41
N SER A 54 -17.12 -33.71 20.13
CA SER A 54 -16.00 -34.53 19.69
C SER A 54 -14.72 -33.76 20.03
N PRO A 55 -13.70 -34.42 20.59
CA PRO A 55 -12.44 -33.75 20.84
C PRO A 55 -11.85 -33.32 19.50
N SER A 56 -11.74 -32.02 19.30
CA SER A 56 -10.98 -31.42 18.22
C SER A 56 -9.59 -32.05 18.27
N ASP A 57 -9.23 -32.68 17.18
CA ASP A 57 -7.92 -33.24 16.92
C ASP A 57 -6.90 -32.08 16.95
N VAL A 58 -6.39 -31.77 18.15
CA VAL A 58 -5.29 -30.86 18.36
C VAL A 58 -4.05 -31.64 17.94
N SER A 59 -3.73 -31.62 16.65
CA SER A 59 -2.40 -31.97 16.18
C SER A 59 -1.39 -31.26 17.08
N PRO A 60 -0.36 -31.95 17.60
CA PRO A 60 0.65 -31.33 18.44
C PRO A 60 1.24 -30.16 17.64
N ALA A 61 1.09 -28.95 18.18
CA ALA A 61 1.64 -27.75 17.55
C ALA A 61 3.14 -27.97 17.33
N THR A 62 3.51 -28.23 16.09
CA THR A 62 4.91 -28.47 15.72
C THR A 62 5.68 -27.19 16.02
N THR A 63 6.69 -27.27 16.89
CA THR A 63 7.52 -26.13 17.24
C THR A 63 8.18 -25.59 15.96
N PRO A 64 8.04 -24.28 15.65
CA PRO A 64 8.65 -23.69 14.47
C PRO A 64 10.17 -23.90 14.46
N ALA A 65 10.69 -24.51 13.39
CA ALA A 65 12.11 -24.84 13.28
C ALA A 65 12.63 -24.73 11.83
N ILE A 66 13.93 -24.43 11.70
CA ILE A 66 14.67 -24.40 10.43
C ILE A 66 15.82 -25.39 10.52
N ASN A 67 15.81 -26.42 9.66
CA ASN A 67 16.83 -27.48 9.63
C ASN A 67 17.10 -28.10 11.03
N GLY A 68 16.04 -28.31 11.82
CA GLY A 68 16.10 -28.86 13.15
C GLY A 68 16.51 -27.87 14.26
N ILE A 69 16.73 -26.61 13.95
CA ILE A 69 16.98 -25.55 14.94
C ILE A 69 15.63 -24.86 15.25
N ALA A 70 15.18 -24.96 16.50
CA ALA A 70 13.93 -24.32 16.93
C ALA A 70 14.06 -22.79 16.89
N LEU A 71 13.02 -22.11 16.40
CA LEU A 71 13.01 -20.65 16.33
C LEU A 71 12.59 -20.01 17.66
N LEU A 72 11.89 -20.75 18.51
CA LEU A 72 11.35 -20.27 19.77
C LEU A 72 11.94 -21.07 20.93
N ALA A 73 12.23 -20.43 22.04
CA ALA A 73 12.54 -21.09 23.29
C ALA A 73 11.27 -21.76 23.87
N HIS A 74 11.45 -22.70 24.79
CA HIS A 74 10.34 -23.40 25.42
C HIS A 74 9.40 -22.41 26.13
N GLY A 75 8.12 -22.37 25.70
CA GLY A 75 7.11 -21.45 26.24
C GLY A 75 7.12 -20.03 25.66
N GLU A 76 8.02 -19.74 24.72
CA GLU A 76 8.04 -18.48 23.99
C GLU A 76 6.94 -18.47 22.91
N SER A 77 6.30 -17.31 22.69
CA SER A 77 5.34 -17.07 21.63
C SER A 77 5.62 -15.71 21.00
N LEU A 78 5.68 -15.66 19.69
CA LEU A 78 5.89 -14.44 18.92
C LEU A 78 4.73 -14.20 17.95
N PRO A 79 4.42 -12.95 17.59
CA PRO A 79 3.57 -12.63 16.45
C PRO A 79 4.11 -13.31 15.17
N ALA A 80 3.21 -13.60 14.22
CA ALA A 80 3.58 -14.31 12.99
C ALA A 80 4.63 -13.55 12.16
N GLU A 81 4.61 -12.23 12.19
CA GLU A 81 5.57 -11.36 11.50
C GLU A 81 6.98 -11.50 12.10
N ASP A 82 7.10 -11.35 13.42
CA ASP A 82 8.38 -11.49 14.15
C ASP A 82 8.96 -12.91 14.00
N LEU A 83 8.08 -13.93 13.99
CA LEU A 83 8.50 -15.31 13.77
C LEU A 83 9.06 -15.51 12.35
N ARG A 84 8.48 -14.88 11.35
CA ARG A 84 9.00 -14.89 9.96
C ARG A 84 10.36 -14.20 9.87
N GLU A 85 10.50 -13.02 10.50
CA GLU A 85 11.79 -12.33 10.57
C GLU A 85 12.87 -13.20 11.18
N ARG A 86 12.56 -13.84 12.31
CA ARG A 86 13.49 -14.77 13.00
C ARG A 86 13.84 -15.98 12.13
N ALA A 87 12.89 -16.50 11.37
CA ALA A 87 13.12 -17.60 10.42
C ALA A 87 14.06 -17.19 9.27
N TYR A 88 13.86 -16.02 8.69
CA TYR A 88 14.76 -15.51 7.65
C TYR A 88 16.16 -15.20 8.20
N ALA A 89 16.26 -14.65 9.40
CA ALA A 89 17.55 -14.42 10.06
C ALA A 89 18.31 -15.74 10.29
N GLU A 90 17.62 -16.79 10.74
CA GLU A 90 18.22 -18.12 10.93
C GLU A 90 18.65 -18.77 9.62
N LEU A 91 17.85 -18.66 8.55
CA LEU A 91 18.24 -19.12 7.21
C LEU A 91 19.53 -18.45 6.73
N LEU A 92 19.64 -17.13 6.87
CA LEU A 92 20.83 -16.36 6.49
C LEU A 92 22.03 -16.72 7.37
N ARG A 93 21.82 -16.89 8.67
CA ARG A 93 22.86 -17.34 9.59
C ARG A 93 23.41 -18.71 9.17
N GLN A 94 22.54 -19.68 8.88
CA GLN A 94 22.96 -21.00 8.44
C GLN A 94 23.71 -20.96 7.12
N GLU A 95 23.30 -20.11 6.19
CA GLU A 95 24.02 -19.91 4.92
C GLU A 95 25.41 -19.31 5.16
N ALA A 96 25.53 -18.32 6.06
CA ALA A 96 26.82 -17.74 6.43
C ALA A 96 27.76 -18.80 7.10
N VAL A 97 27.19 -19.73 7.89
CA VAL A 97 27.93 -20.87 8.41
C VAL A 97 28.39 -21.82 7.30
N ARG A 98 27.49 -22.12 6.34
CA ARG A 98 27.80 -22.97 5.18
C ARG A 98 28.96 -22.41 4.34
N LEU A 99 28.99 -21.09 4.20
CA LEU A 99 30.04 -20.35 3.48
C LEU A 99 31.30 -20.13 4.31
N GLY A 100 31.34 -20.60 5.57
CA GLY A 100 32.47 -20.47 6.46
C GLY A 100 32.69 -19.07 7.05
N MET A 101 31.71 -18.19 6.94
CA MET A 101 31.78 -16.81 7.45
C MET A 101 31.40 -16.71 8.92
N LEU A 102 30.54 -17.61 9.39
CA LEU A 102 30.18 -17.73 10.81
C LEU A 102 30.52 -19.12 11.36
N PRO A 103 30.79 -19.24 12.66
CA PRO A 103 31.00 -20.54 13.30
C PRO A 103 29.65 -21.30 13.40
N PRO A 104 29.69 -22.65 13.36
CA PRO A 104 28.49 -23.45 13.54
C PRO A 104 27.90 -23.27 14.94
N HIS A 105 26.60 -23.06 15.02
CA HIS A 105 25.87 -23.02 16.28
C HIS A 105 25.63 -24.44 16.81
N ARG A 106 25.86 -24.64 18.10
CA ARG A 106 25.70 -25.96 18.76
C ARG A 106 24.43 -26.07 19.61
N GLY A 107 23.67 -24.96 19.71
CA GLY A 107 22.38 -24.92 20.42
C GLY A 107 21.25 -25.55 19.63
N LEU A 108 20.17 -25.92 20.32
CA LEU A 108 18.94 -26.43 19.70
C LEU A 108 17.95 -25.32 19.34
N THR A 109 18.21 -24.10 19.81
CA THR A 109 17.36 -22.91 19.55
C THR A 109 18.20 -21.87 18.80
N ALA A 110 17.57 -21.21 17.84
CA ALA A 110 18.19 -20.14 17.06
C ALA A 110 18.70 -19.00 17.97
N PRO A 111 19.98 -18.62 17.86
CA PRO A 111 20.55 -17.56 18.68
C PRO A 111 20.06 -16.21 18.17
N GLU A 112 20.06 -15.22 19.05
CA GLU A 112 19.98 -13.81 18.61
C GLU A 112 21.32 -13.44 17.94
N LEU A 113 21.21 -12.76 16.80
CA LEU A 113 22.37 -12.26 16.07
C LEU A 113 22.99 -11.06 16.78
N THR A 114 24.28 -11.12 17.00
CA THR A 114 25.04 -9.94 17.44
C THR A 114 25.20 -8.96 16.27
N ALA A 115 25.47 -7.68 16.58
CA ALA A 115 25.72 -6.67 15.55
C ALA A 115 26.90 -7.04 14.62
N GLN A 116 27.87 -7.76 15.11
CA GLN A 116 29.02 -8.24 14.32
C GLN A 116 28.60 -9.36 13.36
N GLU A 117 27.78 -10.31 13.81
CA GLU A 117 27.26 -11.39 12.97
C GLU A 117 26.32 -10.84 11.91
N GLN A 118 25.48 -9.86 12.26
CA GLN A 118 24.63 -9.17 11.30
C GLN A 118 25.47 -8.49 10.22
N ALA A 119 26.52 -7.77 10.57
CA ALA A 119 27.42 -7.14 9.60
C ALA A 119 28.11 -8.14 8.66
N LEU A 120 28.45 -9.34 9.14
CA LEU A 120 28.99 -10.41 8.30
C LEU A 120 27.95 -10.96 7.34
N ILE A 121 26.69 -11.12 7.79
CA ILE A 121 25.57 -11.54 6.93
C ILE A 121 25.28 -10.49 5.88
N ASP A 122 25.29 -9.20 6.23
CA ASP A 122 25.09 -8.10 5.28
C ASP A 122 26.19 -8.11 4.21
N GLY A 123 27.45 -8.30 4.61
CA GLY A 123 28.58 -8.46 3.68
C GLY A 123 28.46 -9.71 2.79
N MET A 124 27.94 -10.81 3.31
CA MET A 124 27.61 -12.00 2.53
C MET A 124 26.56 -11.68 1.46
N LEU A 125 25.46 -11.03 1.85
CA LEU A 125 24.41 -10.64 0.92
C LEU A 125 24.91 -9.70 -0.17
N GLU A 126 25.83 -8.79 0.15
CA GLU A 126 26.47 -7.91 -0.84
C GLU A 126 27.33 -8.68 -1.86
N ALA A 127 27.99 -9.73 -1.42
CA ALA A 127 28.82 -10.56 -2.28
C ALA A 127 28.00 -11.55 -3.14
N GLU A 128 26.97 -12.17 -2.57
CA GLU A 128 26.14 -13.18 -3.23
C GLU A 128 25.06 -12.60 -4.14
N ILE A 129 24.55 -11.40 -3.81
CA ILE A 129 23.49 -10.75 -4.58
C ILE A 129 24.10 -9.83 -5.62
N ILE A 130 24.44 -10.40 -6.77
CA ILE A 130 24.93 -9.65 -7.91
C ILE A 130 23.76 -9.12 -8.71
N SER A 131 23.56 -7.81 -8.71
CA SER A 131 22.60 -7.15 -9.59
C SER A 131 23.33 -6.28 -10.61
N PRO A 132 23.04 -6.42 -11.92
CA PRO A 132 23.69 -5.60 -12.95
C PRO A 132 23.31 -4.14 -12.77
N GLN A 133 24.26 -3.26 -13.08
CA GLN A 133 23.98 -1.82 -13.14
C GLN A 133 23.08 -1.55 -14.36
N PRO A 134 22.02 -0.76 -14.21
CA PRO A 134 21.18 -0.41 -15.34
C PRO A 134 21.95 0.44 -16.35
N THR A 135 21.80 0.12 -17.62
CA THR A 135 22.41 0.89 -18.70
C THR A 135 21.66 2.21 -18.92
N PRO A 136 22.31 3.23 -19.55
CA PRO A 136 21.62 4.47 -19.91
C PRO A 136 20.41 4.24 -20.83
N GLU A 137 20.46 3.24 -21.69
CA GLU A 137 19.37 2.85 -22.60
C GLU A 137 18.18 2.25 -21.83
N GLU A 138 18.43 1.48 -20.78
CA GLU A 138 17.39 0.95 -19.90
C GLU A 138 16.73 2.07 -19.10
N ALA A 139 17.52 2.98 -18.56
CA ALA A 139 17.00 4.15 -17.87
C ALA A 139 16.17 5.03 -18.81
N ARG A 140 16.58 5.19 -20.07
CA ARG A 140 15.84 5.94 -21.09
C ARG A 140 14.52 5.26 -21.42
N ARG A 141 14.52 3.94 -21.66
CA ARG A 141 13.28 3.18 -21.91
C ARG A 141 12.31 3.28 -20.73
N TYR A 142 12.83 3.22 -19.51
CA TYR A 142 12.02 3.40 -18.32
C TYR A 142 11.38 4.78 -18.24
N TYR A 143 12.17 5.84 -18.51
CA TYR A 143 11.66 7.21 -18.58
C TYR A 143 10.56 7.36 -19.63
N ASP A 144 10.79 6.88 -20.85
CA ASP A 144 9.84 7.01 -21.95
C ASP A 144 8.50 6.26 -21.68
N ALA A 145 8.58 5.12 -20.98
CA ALA A 145 7.40 4.35 -20.59
C ALA A 145 6.64 4.94 -19.38
N HIS A 146 7.27 5.81 -18.57
CA HIS A 146 6.72 6.28 -17.30
C HIS A 146 6.66 7.81 -17.19
N GLN A 147 6.63 8.54 -18.30
CA GLN A 147 6.66 10.01 -18.34
C GLN A 147 5.64 10.67 -17.42
N VAL A 148 4.44 10.11 -17.33
CA VAL A 148 3.37 10.62 -16.48
C VAL A 148 3.73 10.61 -15.00
N GLN A 149 4.53 9.62 -14.55
CA GLN A 149 4.99 9.53 -13.15
C GLN A 149 6.07 10.57 -12.81
N PHE A 150 6.81 11.04 -13.83
CA PHE A 150 7.86 12.05 -13.69
C PHE A 150 7.35 13.47 -13.85
N THR A 151 6.13 13.64 -14.33
CA THR A 151 5.53 14.96 -14.50
C THR A 151 5.32 15.62 -13.13
N VAL A 152 5.78 16.85 -12.98
CA VAL A 152 5.66 17.63 -11.75
C VAL A 152 4.72 18.82 -11.93
N GLY A 153 4.04 19.23 -10.85
CA GLY A 153 3.12 20.36 -10.87
C GLY A 153 1.82 20.09 -11.64
N GLN A 154 1.53 18.84 -11.98
CA GLN A 154 0.23 18.47 -12.55
C GLN A 154 -0.88 18.68 -11.53
N ALA A 155 -2.00 19.23 -11.99
CA ALA A 155 -3.19 19.46 -11.18
C ALA A 155 -4.44 19.37 -12.07
N SER A 156 -5.55 18.97 -11.49
CA SER A 156 -6.83 18.90 -12.17
C SER A 156 -7.93 19.48 -11.29
N ARG A 157 -8.79 20.30 -11.87
CA ARG A 157 -10.02 20.72 -11.21
C ARG A 157 -11.10 19.69 -11.47
N VAL A 158 -11.63 19.12 -10.39
CA VAL A 158 -12.47 17.93 -10.45
C VAL A 158 -13.73 18.15 -9.63
N ARG A 159 -14.83 17.60 -10.12
CA ARG A 159 -16.04 17.38 -9.32
C ARG A 159 -16.41 15.90 -9.32
N HIS A 160 -17.04 15.43 -8.24
CA HIS A 160 -17.41 14.03 -8.11
C HIS A 160 -18.76 13.80 -7.43
N ILE A 161 -19.30 12.60 -7.63
CA ILE A 161 -20.41 12.05 -6.86
C ILE A 161 -19.91 10.76 -6.20
N LEU A 162 -19.93 10.70 -4.87
CA LEU A 162 -19.50 9.54 -4.10
C LEU A 162 -20.68 8.70 -3.65
N PHE A 163 -20.64 7.43 -3.98
CA PHE A 163 -21.49 6.38 -3.43
C PHE A 163 -20.66 5.58 -2.41
N ALA A 164 -20.76 5.97 -1.13
CA ALA A 164 -19.92 5.42 -0.09
C ALA A 164 -20.28 3.98 0.27
N VAL A 165 -19.27 3.12 0.37
CA VAL A 165 -19.40 1.76 0.89
C VAL A 165 -19.14 1.78 2.38
N THR A 166 -20.22 1.53 3.16
CA THR A 166 -20.17 1.45 4.62
C THR A 166 -20.54 0.04 5.08
N PRO A 167 -20.19 -0.37 6.32
CA PRO A 167 -20.56 -1.67 6.83
C PRO A 167 -22.08 -1.93 6.72
N GLY A 168 -22.48 -3.08 6.17
CA GLY A 168 -23.88 -3.48 6.00
C GLY A 168 -24.54 -3.01 4.71
N VAL A 169 -23.87 -2.24 3.86
CA VAL A 169 -24.40 -1.84 2.55
C VAL A 169 -24.36 -3.00 1.55
N ASN A 170 -25.43 -3.16 0.79
CA ASN A 170 -25.46 -4.07 -0.36
C ASN A 170 -24.64 -3.46 -1.50
N VAL A 171 -23.38 -3.88 -1.62
CA VAL A 171 -22.42 -3.33 -2.60
C VAL A 171 -22.89 -3.50 -4.05
N PRO A 172 -23.43 -4.66 -4.50
CA PRO A 172 -24.00 -4.79 -5.84
C PRO A 172 -25.12 -3.79 -6.15
N ALA A 173 -26.06 -3.62 -5.23
CA ALA A 173 -27.17 -2.66 -5.42
C ALA A 173 -26.66 -1.21 -5.48
N LEU A 174 -25.64 -0.88 -4.68
CA LEU A 174 -25.00 0.43 -4.70
C LEU A 174 -24.26 0.67 -6.03
N ALA A 175 -23.56 -0.33 -6.54
CA ALA A 175 -22.86 -0.25 -7.83
C ALA A 175 -23.86 -0.01 -8.97
N HIS A 176 -24.98 -0.76 -9.04
CA HIS A 176 -26.03 -0.55 -10.04
C HIS A 176 -26.64 0.86 -9.96
N ARG A 177 -26.82 1.41 -8.75
CA ARG A 177 -27.30 2.77 -8.58
C ARG A 177 -26.30 3.80 -9.11
N ALA A 178 -25.00 3.60 -8.84
CA ALA A 178 -23.95 4.45 -9.34
C ALA A 178 -23.81 4.38 -10.87
N GLU A 179 -23.92 3.17 -11.45
CA GLU A 179 -23.91 2.97 -12.90
C GLU A 179 -25.11 3.64 -13.58
N ALA A 180 -26.31 3.50 -13.03
CA ALA A 180 -27.50 4.16 -13.54
C ALA A 180 -27.34 5.69 -13.54
N ALA A 181 -26.79 6.26 -12.48
CA ALA A 181 -26.50 7.68 -12.39
C ALA A 181 -25.44 8.13 -13.41
N LEU A 182 -24.39 7.33 -13.63
CA LEU A 182 -23.38 7.59 -14.65
C LEU A 182 -23.99 7.56 -16.06
N LEU A 183 -24.83 6.57 -16.36
CA LEU A 183 -25.52 6.46 -17.66
C LEU A 183 -26.44 7.65 -17.90
N GLU A 184 -27.16 8.13 -16.90
CA GLU A 184 -28.00 9.32 -17.02
C GLU A 184 -27.16 10.56 -17.37
N LEU A 185 -26.02 10.74 -16.73
CA LEU A 185 -25.09 11.85 -17.00
C LEU A 185 -24.45 11.75 -18.39
N THR A 186 -24.20 10.54 -18.87
CA THR A 186 -23.62 10.30 -20.20
C THR A 186 -24.64 10.53 -21.32
N GLY A 187 -25.90 10.14 -21.08
CA GLY A 187 -26.98 10.24 -22.10
C GLY A 187 -27.53 11.64 -22.31
N ASN A 188 -27.55 12.46 -21.27
CA ASN A 188 -28.04 13.85 -21.35
C ASN A 188 -26.85 14.78 -21.56
N ALA A 189 -26.37 14.86 -22.80
CA ALA A 189 -25.19 15.62 -23.16
C ALA A 189 -25.05 16.92 -22.34
N MET A 190 -24.35 16.84 -21.22
CA MET A 190 -23.56 17.92 -20.66
C MET A 190 -24.29 19.19 -20.24
N LEU A 191 -25.39 19.07 -19.50
CA LEU A 191 -25.82 20.21 -18.71
C LEU A 191 -25.01 20.23 -17.40
N PRO A 192 -24.09 21.17 -17.21
CA PRO A 192 -23.26 21.25 -15.97
C PRO A 192 -24.11 21.28 -14.70
N GLU A 193 -25.32 21.85 -14.80
CA GLU A 193 -26.32 21.92 -13.74
C GLU A 193 -26.85 20.55 -13.33
N ARG A 194 -27.02 19.62 -14.30
CA ARG A 194 -27.49 18.25 -13.99
C ARG A 194 -26.52 17.47 -13.11
N PHE A 195 -25.22 17.57 -13.39
CA PHE A 195 -24.21 16.96 -12.53
C PHE A 195 -24.29 17.52 -11.10
N SER A 196 -24.39 18.83 -10.96
CA SER A 196 -24.47 19.50 -9.65
C SER A 196 -25.72 19.12 -8.87
N GLN A 197 -26.86 18.99 -9.55
CA GLN A 197 -28.11 18.51 -8.95
C GLN A 197 -27.97 17.07 -8.45
N MET A 198 -27.46 16.18 -9.30
CA MET A 198 -27.25 14.79 -8.92
C MET A 198 -26.20 14.64 -7.80
N ALA A 199 -25.18 15.48 -7.78
CA ALA A 199 -24.22 15.51 -6.68
C ALA A 199 -24.89 15.90 -5.35
N ALA A 200 -25.77 16.89 -5.35
CA ALA A 200 -26.52 17.29 -4.16
C ALA A 200 -27.50 16.20 -3.69
N GLU A 201 -28.11 15.45 -4.62
CA GLU A 201 -29.10 14.42 -4.31
C GLU A 201 -28.48 13.06 -3.90
N LEU A 202 -27.38 12.67 -4.53
CA LEU A 202 -26.87 11.30 -4.47
C LEU A 202 -25.53 11.14 -3.78
N SER A 203 -24.71 12.22 -3.69
CA SER A 203 -23.36 12.12 -3.16
C SER A 203 -23.35 11.98 -1.64
N ASN A 204 -22.59 10.99 -1.16
CA ASN A 204 -22.30 10.87 0.26
C ASN A 204 -21.11 11.75 0.70
N CYS A 205 -20.45 12.46 -0.22
CA CYS A 205 -19.40 13.41 0.10
C CYS A 205 -19.99 14.78 0.47
N PRO A 206 -19.44 15.48 1.48
CA PRO A 206 -19.87 16.86 1.81
C PRO A 206 -19.82 17.84 0.63
N SER A 207 -18.91 17.62 -0.32
CA SER A 207 -18.84 18.41 -1.57
C SER A 207 -20.13 18.36 -2.40
N GLY A 208 -21.00 17.36 -2.19
CA GLY A 208 -22.28 17.26 -2.85
C GLY A 208 -23.13 18.51 -2.72
N ALA A 209 -23.13 19.17 -1.55
CA ALA A 209 -23.81 20.44 -1.30
C ALA A 209 -23.31 21.60 -2.21
N HIS A 210 -22.10 21.46 -2.75
CA HIS A 210 -21.47 22.42 -3.66
C HIS A 210 -21.36 21.85 -5.09
N GLY A 211 -22.30 21.01 -5.49
CA GLY A 211 -22.31 20.39 -6.83
C GLY A 211 -21.21 19.37 -7.08
N GLY A 212 -20.61 18.83 -6.02
CA GLY A 212 -19.52 17.84 -6.08
C GLY A 212 -18.14 18.45 -6.31
N ASP A 213 -17.99 19.79 -6.36
CA ASP A 213 -16.70 20.45 -6.66
C ASP A 213 -15.67 20.16 -5.55
N LEU A 214 -14.52 19.63 -5.94
CA LEU A 214 -13.36 19.37 -5.09
C LEU A 214 -12.26 20.42 -5.26
N GLY A 215 -12.44 21.37 -6.19
CA GLY A 215 -11.41 22.33 -6.54
C GLY A 215 -10.25 21.72 -7.33
N TRP A 216 -9.10 22.37 -7.24
CA TRP A 216 -7.84 21.90 -7.82
C TRP A 216 -7.21 20.84 -6.91
N LEU A 217 -6.96 19.67 -7.49
CA LEU A 217 -6.32 18.55 -6.82
C LEU A 217 -4.98 18.25 -7.49
N THR A 218 -4.02 17.84 -6.67
CA THR A 218 -2.77 17.22 -7.13
C THR A 218 -2.80 15.72 -6.83
N PRO A 219 -1.91 14.91 -7.41
CA PRO A 219 -1.86 13.48 -7.09
C PRO A 219 -1.68 13.16 -5.60
N LYS A 220 -1.06 14.06 -4.83
CA LYS A 220 -0.81 13.89 -3.38
C LYS A 220 -2.06 14.14 -2.54
N ASP A 221 -3.02 14.89 -3.05
CA ASP A 221 -4.27 15.24 -2.36
C ASP A 221 -5.33 14.14 -2.49
N CYS A 222 -5.05 13.11 -3.28
CA CYS A 222 -5.99 12.07 -3.66
C CYS A 222 -5.66 10.70 -3.04
N ALA A 223 -6.69 9.89 -2.83
CA ALA A 223 -6.48 8.46 -2.62
C ALA A 223 -5.76 7.87 -3.85
N PRO A 224 -4.85 6.90 -3.67
CA PRO A 224 -4.03 6.35 -4.77
C PRO A 224 -4.85 5.88 -5.98
N GLU A 225 -6.00 5.25 -5.73
CA GLU A 225 -6.88 4.74 -6.78
C GLU A 225 -7.53 5.88 -7.57
N PHE A 226 -7.90 6.96 -6.89
CA PHE A 226 -8.47 8.16 -7.49
C PHE A 226 -7.42 8.95 -8.27
N ALA A 227 -6.21 9.10 -7.70
CA ALA A 227 -5.08 9.73 -8.37
C ALA A 227 -4.69 8.99 -9.65
N LYS A 228 -4.68 7.64 -9.61
CA LYS A 228 -4.40 6.79 -10.77
C LYS A 228 -5.34 7.09 -11.93
N GLU A 229 -6.63 7.19 -11.64
CA GLU A 229 -7.65 7.45 -12.68
C GLU A 229 -7.54 8.83 -13.31
N ILE A 230 -7.22 9.85 -12.52
CA ILE A 230 -7.20 11.24 -12.99
C ILE A 230 -5.86 11.60 -13.64
N PHE A 231 -4.74 11.16 -13.05
CA PHE A 231 -3.41 11.67 -13.40
C PHE A 231 -2.52 10.66 -14.10
N PHE A 232 -2.71 9.34 -13.89
CA PHE A 232 -1.72 8.35 -14.31
C PHE A 232 -2.16 7.42 -15.42
N LEU A 233 -3.45 7.36 -15.75
CA LEU A 233 -3.92 6.67 -16.94
C LEU A 233 -3.72 7.58 -18.15
N HIS A 234 -2.91 7.14 -19.11
CA HIS A 234 -2.49 7.92 -20.28
C HIS A 234 -3.66 8.54 -21.05
N GLU A 235 -4.76 7.81 -21.17
CA GLU A 235 -5.98 8.28 -21.84
C GLU A 235 -6.75 9.36 -21.05
N SER A 236 -6.59 9.36 -19.74
CA SER A 236 -7.35 10.21 -18.82
C SER A 236 -6.59 11.45 -18.36
N SER A 237 -5.26 11.41 -18.34
CA SER A 237 -4.44 12.44 -17.68
C SER A 237 -4.53 13.82 -18.32
N GLN A 238 -4.93 13.91 -19.59
CA GLN A 238 -5.03 15.18 -20.33
C GLN A 238 -6.45 15.48 -20.84
N SER A 239 -7.42 14.60 -20.59
CA SER A 239 -8.79 14.79 -21.08
C SER A 239 -9.68 15.46 -20.03
N LYS A 240 -10.43 16.46 -20.46
CA LYS A 240 -11.53 17.06 -19.69
C LYS A 240 -12.80 16.26 -19.89
N GLY A 241 -13.74 16.39 -18.97
CA GLY A 241 -15.08 15.83 -19.06
C GLY A 241 -15.34 14.66 -18.13
N LEU A 242 -16.55 14.14 -18.24
CA LEU A 242 -17.04 13.02 -17.46
C LEU A 242 -16.26 11.74 -17.79
N ARG A 243 -15.80 11.03 -16.76
CA ARG A 243 -15.18 9.72 -16.94
C ARG A 243 -16.22 8.69 -17.34
N PRO A 244 -15.94 7.83 -18.36
CA PRO A 244 -16.92 6.91 -18.90
C PRO A 244 -17.18 5.69 -18.00
N ARG A 245 -16.49 5.57 -16.89
CA ARG A 245 -16.59 4.47 -15.95
C ARG A 245 -16.57 4.94 -14.50
N LEU A 246 -17.10 4.13 -13.60
CA LEU A 246 -16.99 4.36 -12.17
C LEU A 246 -15.53 4.21 -11.73
N VAL A 247 -15.08 5.12 -10.89
CA VAL A 247 -13.77 5.03 -10.22
C VAL A 247 -13.99 4.34 -8.87
N HIS A 248 -13.31 3.21 -8.70
CA HIS A 248 -13.39 2.42 -7.47
C HIS A 248 -12.26 2.82 -6.54
N THR A 249 -12.62 3.16 -5.31
CA THR A 249 -11.65 3.46 -4.24
C THR A 249 -12.05 2.74 -2.96
N ARG A 250 -11.19 2.79 -1.95
CA ARG A 250 -11.51 2.29 -0.60
C ARG A 250 -12.74 2.96 0.05
N PHE A 251 -13.18 4.10 -0.46
CA PHE A 251 -14.36 4.82 0.05
C PHE A 251 -15.65 4.40 -0.64
N GLY A 252 -15.59 3.80 -1.82
CA GLY A 252 -16.73 3.39 -2.62
C GLY A 252 -16.58 3.69 -4.09
N PHE A 253 -17.72 3.96 -4.75
CA PHE A 253 -17.78 4.26 -6.19
C PHE A 253 -17.88 5.76 -6.40
N HIS A 254 -17.09 6.28 -7.34
CA HIS A 254 -17.12 7.70 -7.71
C HIS A 254 -17.50 7.85 -9.17
N ILE A 255 -18.40 8.79 -9.45
CA ILE A 255 -18.56 9.38 -10.77
C ILE A 255 -17.70 10.64 -10.78
N VAL A 256 -16.81 10.76 -11.75
CA VAL A 256 -15.80 11.82 -11.80
C VAL A 256 -15.93 12.62 -13.09
N ASP A 257 -15.94 13.94 -12.96
CA ASP A 257 -15.89 14.87 -14.07
C ASP A 257 -14.73 15.85 -13.90
N VAL A 258 -13.85 15.89 -14.88
CA VAL A 258 -12.66 16.74 -14.90
C VAL A 258 -12.99 18.03 -15.64
N LEU A 259 -13.04 19.13 -14.91
CA LEU A 259 -13.38 20.44 -15.44
C LEU A 259 -12.20 21.11 -16.14
N GLU A 260 -11.04 21.06 -15.50
CA GLU A 260 -9.82 21.70 -15.98
C GLU A 260 -8.60 20.81 -15.68
N VAL A 261 -7.60 20.91 -16.56
CA VAL A 261 -6.34 20.15 -16.44
C VAL A 261 -5.18 21.12 -16.58
N ASN A 262 -4.29 21.09 -15.61
CA ASN A 262 -2.93 21.60 -15.71
C ASN A 262 -2.00 20.38 -15.93
N PRO A 263 -1.41 20.20 -17.12
CA PRO A 263 -0.62 19.03 -17.44
C PRO A 263 0.71 18.94 -16.65
N GLY A 264 1.10 20.03 -15.98
CA GLY A 264 2.40 20.11 -15.32
C GLY A 264 3.57 20.21 -16.31
N GLN A 265 4.76 19.89 -15.82
CA GLN A 265 5.99 19.88 -16.61
C GLN A 265 6.71 18.54 -16.48
N LEU A 266 7.12 17.98 -17.60
CA LEU A 266 7.93 16.78 -17.63
C LEU A 266 9.42 17.21 -17.66
N PRO A 267 10.20 16.92 -16.60
CA PRO A 267 11.65 17.21 -16.60
C PRO A 267 12.37 16.38 -17.67
N ASP A 268 13.41 16.95 -18.24
CA ASP A 268 14.22 16.26 -19.23
C ASP A 268 14.90 15.00 -18.65
N PHE A 269 15.05 13.98 -19.49
CA PHE A 269 15.70 12.72 -19.10
C PHE A 269 17.05 12.93 -18.39
N GLY A 270 17.87 13.88 -18.88
CA GLY A 270 19.18 14.16 -18.28
C GLY A 270 19.12 14.57 -16.80
N GLN A 271 18.03 15.24 -16.39
CA GLN A 271 17.82 15.63 -14.99
C GLN A 271 17.40 14.43 -14.11
N LEU A 272 16.77 13.44 -14.69
CA LEU A 272 16.20 12.28 -13.97
C LEU A 272 17.04 11.01 -14.13
N GLN A 273 18.01 10.98 -15.02
CA GLN A 273 18.78 9.78 -15.37
C GLN A 273 19.37 9.08 -14.14
N THR A 274 20.04 9.82 -13.26
CA THR A 274 20.65 9.26 -12.06
C THR A 274 19.60 8.68 -11.09
N GLN A 275 18.50 9.40 -10.92
CA GLN A 275 17.40 8.95 -10.06
C GLN A 275 16.73 7.66 -10.60
N ILE A 276 16.52 7.62 -11.92
CA ILE A 276 15.95 6.45 -12.61
C ILE A 276 16.91 5.26 -12.50
N ALA A 277 18.20 5.46 -12.77
CA ALA A 277 19.21 4.42 -12.64
C ALA A 277 19.25 3.86 -11.21
N SER A 278 19.26 4.71 -10.19
CA SER A 278 19.19 4.28 -8.80
C SER A 278 17.92 3.47 -8.50
N ARG A 279 16.77 3.92 -8.99
CA ARG A 279 15.50 3.18 -8.81
C ARG A 279 15.55 1.80 -9.46
N LEU A 280 16.02 1.69 -10.68
CA LEU A 280 16.15 0.41 -11.39
C LEU A 280 17.14 -0.52 -10.69
N GLN A 281 18.26 0.02 -10.20
CA GLN A 281 19.23 -0.71 -9.40
C GLN A 281 18.59 -1.30 -8.14
N TRP A 282 17.84 -0.48 -7.41
CA TRP A 282 17.11 -0.94 -6.23
C TRP A 282 16.12 -2.05 -6.54
N GLN A 283 15.33 -1.90 -7.60
CA GLN A 283 14.38 -2.91 -8.03
C GLN A 283 15.06 -4.22 -8.44
N SER A 284 16.17 -4.13 -9.18
CA SER A 284 16.97 -5.29 -9.58
C SER A 284 17.52 -6.01 -8.34
N ARG A 285 18.10 -5.26 -7.39
CA ARG A 285 18.64 -5.82 -6.16
C ARG A 285 17.55 -6.47 -5.28
N ALA A 286 16.41 -5.82 -5.13
CA ALA A 286 15.27 -6.37 -4.39
C ALA A 286 14.77 -7.69 -5.00
N THR A 287 14.67 -7.74 -6.34
CA THR A 287 14.31 -8.97 -7.06
C THR A 287 15.33 -10.07 -6.84
N ALA A 288 16.63 -9.76 -6.95
CA ALA A 288 17.71 -10.73 -6.75
C ALA A 288 17.74 -11.25 -5.30
N LEU A 289 17.53 -10.37 -4.30
CA LEU A 289 17.40 -10.76 -2.89
C LEU A 289 16.20 -11.70 -2.69
N GLY A 290 15.03 -11.35 -3.23
CA GLY A 290 13.86 -12.21 -3.14
C GLY A 290 14.06 -13.59 -3.79
N GLN A 291 14.80 -13.67 -4.90
CA GLN A 291 15.17 -14.93 -5.53
C GLN A 291 16.15 -15.73 -4.68
N TYR A 292 17.12 -15.05 -4.09
CA TYR A 292 18.10 -15.68 -3.18
C TYR A 292 17.40 -16.28 -1.96
N MET A 293 16.52 -15.52 -1.31
CA MET A 293 15.75 -15.98 -0.15
C MET A 293 14.87 -17.18 -0.50
N ARG A 294 14.14 -17.14 -1.63
CA ARG A 294 13.33 -18.28 -2.09
C ARG A 294 14.18 -19.52 -2.34
N ARG A 295 15.39 -19.37 -2.86
CA ARG A 295 16.33 -20.48 -3.01
C ARG A 295 16.71 -21.08 -1.63
N LEU A 296 16.99 -20.25 -0.63
CA LEU A 296 17.33 -20.73 0.72
C LEU A 296 16.14 -21.44 1.37
N VAL A 297 14.93 -20.87 1.26
CA VAL A 297 13.70 -21.51 1.74
C VAL A 297 13.48 -22.87 1.08
N GLY A 298 13.65 -22.97 -0.24
CA GLY A 298 13.47 -24.22 -0.97
C GLY A 298 14.54 -25.31 -0.69
N LEU A 299 15.67 -24.94 -0.12
CA LEU A 299 16.73 -25.87 0.30
C LEU A 299 16.63 -26.28 1.79
N ALA A 300 15.87 -25.55 2.58
CA ALA A 300 15.74 -25.76 4.01
C ALA A 300 14.60 -26.71 4.36
N GLN A 301 14.74 -27.46 5.43
CA GLN A 301 13.65 -28.17 6.09
C GLN A 301 12.97 -27.22 7.06
N ILE A 302 11.72 -26.83 6.75
CA ILE A 302 10.93 -25.85 7.53
C ILE A 302 9.81 -26.61 8.22
N GLU A 303 9.67 -26.40 9.53
CA GLU A 303 8.64 -27.03 10.34
C GLU A 303 7.85 -25.99 11.12
N GLY A 304 6.53 -26.14 11.21
CA GLY A 304 5.65 -25.32 12.04
C GLY A 304 5.44 -23.86 11.57
N LEU A 305 5.88 -23.49 10.35
CA LEU A 305 5.63 -22.17 9.74
C LEU A 305 5.63 -22.27 8.23
N ASP A 306 4.95 -21.32 7.60
CA ASP A 306 4.90 -21.15 6.14
C ASP A 306 5.68 -19.89 5.75
N LEU A 307 6.73 -20.06 4.94
CA LEU A 307 7.52 -18.96 4.37
C LEU A 307 7.28 -18.76 2.86
N ASP A 308 6.47 -19.62 2.23
CA ASP A 308 6.17 -19.54 0.79
C ASP A 308 5.06 -18.51 0.47
N GLY A 309 4.27 -18.11 1.47
CA GLY A 309 3.19 -17.13 1.33
C GLY A 309 3.68 -15.70 1.56
N ASP A 310 3.63 -14.88 0.51
CA ASP A 310 3.86 -13.43 0.46
C ASP A 310 5.29 -12.90 0.72
N ALA A 311 5.53 -11.75 0.09
CA ALA A 311 6.82 -11.05 0.02
C ALA A 311 7.65 -11.13 1.30
N SER A 312 8.92 -11.56 1.14
CA SER A 312 9.94 -11.48 2.22
C SER A 312 9.94 -10.07 2.84
N PRO A 313 9.90 -9.93 4.18
CA PRO A 313 9.95 -8.63 4.86
C PRO A 313 11.21 -7.81 4.53
N LEU A 314 12.25 -8.47 3.98
CA LEU A 314 13.48 -7.82 3.53
C LEU A 314 13.34 -7.05 2.19
N VAL A 315 12.17 -7.06 1.55
CA VAL A 315 11.92 -6.50 0.20
C VAL A 315 10.84 -5.41 0.23
N GLN A 316 10.50 -4.86 1.40
CA GLN A 316 9.57 -3.72 1.52
C GLN A 316 10.22 -2.37 1.29
#